data_1962d78c94274e3842a25201df652a18
#
_entry.id   1962d78c94274e3842a25201df652a18
#
_cell.length_a   1.000
_cell.length_b   1.000
_cell.length_c   1.000
_cell.angle_alpha   90.00
_cell.angle_beta   90.00
_cell.angle_gamma   90.00
#
_symmetry.space_group_name_H-M   'P 1'
#
loop_
_entity.id
_entity.type
_entity.pdbx_description
1 polymer ?
#
loop_
_entity_poly.entity_id
_entity_poly.type
_entity_poly.pdbx_seq_one_letter_code
_entity_poly.pdbx_strand_id
1 'polypeptide(L)' 'MIVERKNRVCVFEFKVDEGTDVALKQILDRDTMGQYRLPGNEITLIGLSFKRDSHKLQEFAIERMPSK' A
#
# COMPACT_ATOMS: atom_id res chain seq x y z
N MET A 1 5.41 4.39 2.57
CA MET A 1 4.88 5.73 2.90
C MET A 1 3.45 5.61 3.41
N ILE A 2 3.11 6.35 4.43
CA ILE A 2 1.77 6.33 5.01
C ILE A 2 1.22 7.75 5.01
N VAL A 3 0.01 7.90 4.47
CA VAL A 3 -0.70 9.18 4.49
C VAL A 3 -1.99 8.97 5.27
N GLU A 4 -2.17 9.76 6.31
CA GLU A 4 -3.32 9.68 7.19
C GLU A 4 -4.12 10.97 7.15
N ARG A 5 -5.44 10.85 6.98
CA ARG A 5 -6.35 11.99 6.99
C ARG A 5 -7.66 11.60 7.64
N LYS A 6 -8.00 12.24 8.75
CA LYS A 6 -9.21 11.93 9.50
C LYS A 6 -9.34 10.41 9.68
N ASN A 7 -10.33 9.80 9.06
CA ASN A 7 -10.58 8.36 9.17
C ASN A 7 -10.10 7.58 7.95
N ARG A 8 -9.16 8.14 7.17
CA ARG A 8 -8.62 7.49 5.98
C ARG A 8 -7.12 7.36 6.09
N VAL A 9 -6.65 6.15 5.86
CA VAL A 9 -5.22 5.85 5.88
C VAL A 9 -4.84 5.21 4.55
N CYS A 10 -3.86 5.78 3.87
CA CYS A 10 -3.31 5.22 2.64
C CYS A 10 -1.90 4.74 2.90
N VAL A 11 -1.63 3.49 2.59
CA VAL A 11 -0.30 2.90 2.75
C VAL A 11 0.27 2.61 1.38
N PHE A 12 1.42 3.19 1.08
CA PHE A 12 2.09 3.04 -0.21
C PHE A 12 3.33 2.17 -0.06
N GLU A 13 3.55 1.27 -1.00
CA GLU A 13 4.77 0.50 -1.10
C GLU A 13 5.28 0.56 -2.53
N PHE A 14 6.58 0.85 -2.68
CA PHE A 14 7.22 0.98 -3.99
C PHE A 14 8.17 -0.18 -4.20
N LYS A 15 8.13 -0.78 -5.39
CA LYS A 15 9.03 -1.85 -5.79
C LYS A 15 9.65 -1.52 -7.14
N VAL A 16 10.88 -1.98 -7.33
CA VAL A 16 11.61 -1.82 -8.59
C VAL A 16 11.85 -3.23 -9.14
N ASP A 17 11.42 -3.47 -10.38
CA ASP A 17 11.56 -4.75 -11.07
C ASP A 17 10.83 -5.92 -10.35
N GLU A 18 9.90 -5.62 -9.48
CA GLU A 18 9.06 -6.62 -8.81
C GLU A 18 7.59 -6.28 -9.01
N GLY A 19 6.72 -7.28 -8.89
CA GLY A 19 5.29 -7.07 -9.10
C GLY A 19 4.59 -6.39 -7.93
N THR A 20 3.38 -5.89 -8.19
CA THR A 20 2.57 -5.24 -7.16
C THR A 20 2.09 -6.21 -6.09
N ASP A 21 1.97 -7.49 -6.41
CA ASP A 21 1.62 -8.51 -5.43
C ASP A 21 2.68 -8.58 -4.32
N VAL A 22 3.96 -8.45 -4.68
CA VAL A 22 5.05 -8.42 -3.71
C VAL A 22 4.94 -7.18 -2.84
N ALA A 23 4.63 -6.03 -3.43
CA ALA A 23 4.47 -4.79 -2.69
C ALA A 23 3.35 -4.89 -1.67
N LEU A 24 2.18 -5.38 -2.08
CA LEU A 24 1.04 -5.52 -1.19
C LEU A 24 1.31 -6.52 -0.07
N LYS A 25 1.98 -7.63 -0.41
CA LYS A 25 2.34 -8.63 0.59
C LYS A 25 3.25 -8.05 1.66
N GLN A 26 4.21 -7.22 1.27
CA GLN A 26 5.10 -6.59 2.23
C GLN A 26 4.38 -5.64 3.18
N ILE A 27 3.40 -4.91 2.67
CA ILE A 27 2.58 -4.05 3.52
C ILE A 27 1.90 -4.90 4.60
N LEU A 28 1.31 -6.02 4.19
CA LEU A 28 0.60 -6.90 5.12
C LEU A 28 1.55 -7.56 6.11
N ASP A 29 2.74 -7.97 5.66
CA ASP A 29 3.70 -8.67 6.51
C ASP A 29 4.34 -7.78 7.57
N ARG A 30 4.46 -6.49 7.30
CA ARG A 30 5.12 -5.56 8.23
C ARG A 30 4.28 -5.19 9.44
N ASP A 31 3.02 -5.58 9.46
CA ASP A 31 2.09 -5.24 10.54
C ASP A 31 2.02 -3.72 10.84
N THR A 32 2.46 -2.92 9.87
CA THR A 32 2.43 -1.47 10.01
C THR A 32 1.02 -0.93 10.16
N MET A 33 0.06 -1.65 9.57
CA MET A 33 -1.34 -1.25 9.59
C MET A 33 -2.03 -1.48 10.92
N GLY A 34 -1.46 -2.33 11.77
CA GLY A 34 -2.12 -2.71 13.03
C GLY A 34 -2.50 -1.50 13.85
N GLN A 35 -1.63 -0.51 13.92
CA GLN A 35 -1.87 0.71 14.69
C GLN A 35 -2.94 1.61 14.07
N TYR A 36 -3.25 1.43 12.77
CA TYR A 36 -4.24 2.23 12.07
C TYR A 36 -5.57 1.52 11.89
N ARG A 37 -5.65 0.24 12.21
CA ARG A 37 -6.87 -0.55 12.06
C ARG A 37 -7.82 -0.32 13.24
N LEU A 38 -8.30 0.90 13.33
CA LEU A 38 -9.23 1.29 14.38
C LEU A 38 -10.65 1.36 13.84
N PRO A 39 -11.67 1.20 14.68
CA PRO A 39 -13.05 1.35 14.22
C PRO A 39 -13.26 2.70 13.56
N GLY A 40 -13.90 2.69 12.38
CA GLY A 40 -14.17 3.90 11.63
C GLY A 40 -13.06 4.32 10.66
N ASN A 41 -11.90 3.67 10.71
CA ASN A 41 -10.81 3.98 9.76
C ASN A 41 -10.92 3.15 8.50
N GLU A 42 -10.82 3.80 7.36
CA GLU A 42 -10.69 3.12 6.07
C GLU A 42 -9.21 3.04 5.71
N ILE A 43 -8.74 1.84 5.36
CA ILE A 43 -7.36 1.63 4.99
C ILE A 43 -7.30 1.26 3.51
N THR A 44 -6.48 1.98 2.76
CA THR A 44 -6.22 1.70 1.35
C THR A 44 -4.76 1.34 1.18
N LEU A 45 -4.51 0.19 0.56
CA LEU A 45 -3.16 -0.27 0.26
C LEU A 45 -2.87 -0.01 -1.19
N ILE A 46 -1.73 0.62 -1.48
CA ILE A 46 -1.34 0.94 -2.85
C ILE A 46 0.05 0.39 -3.10
N GLY A 47 0.13 -0.56 -4.02
CA GLY A 47 1.40 -1.11 -4.48
C GLY A 47 1.77 -0.50 -5.81
N LEU A 48 3.00 -0.04 -5.95
CA LEU A 48 3.51 0.56 -7.17
C LEU A 48 4.78 -0.16 -7.59
N SER A 49 4.83 -0.54 -8.86
CA SER A 49 5.99 -1.23 -9.41
C SER A 49 6.58 -0.41 -10.55
N PHE A 50 7.88 -0.20 -10.50
CA PHE A 50 8.62 0.58 -11.49
C PHE A 50 9.65 -0.28 -12.20
N LYS A 51 9.89 0.03 -13.45
CA LYS A 51 11.01 -0.57 -14.20
C LYS A 51 12.26 0.26 -13.97
N ARG A 52 13.35 -0.40 -13.59
CA ARG A 52 14.61 0.28 -13.33
C ARG A 52 15.16 0.96 -14.57
N ASP A 53 15.07 0.28 -15.71
CA ASP A 53 15.69 0.77 -16.96
C ASP A 53 15.04 2.05 -17.48
N SER A 54 13.73 2.18 -17.34
CA SER A 54 13.00 3.30 -17.89
C SER A 54 12.51 4.29 -16.85
N HIS A 55 12.63 3.95 -15.59
CA HIS A 55 12.08 4.74 -14.45
C HIS A 55 10.59 5.01 -14.60
N LYS A 56 9.89 4.13 -15.33
CA LYS A 56 8.46 4.29 -15.56
C LYS A 56 7.66 3.37 -14.68
N LEU A 57 6.47 3.81 -14.33
CA LEU A 57 5.52 2.97 -13.61
C LEU A 57 5.14 1.80 -14.50
N GLN A 58 5.41 0.59 -14.03
CA GLN A 58 5.11 -0.64 -14.75
C GLN A 58 3.69 -1.12 -14.47
N GLU A 59 3.31 -1.13 -13.21
CA GLU A 59 1.97 -1.50 -12.81
C GLU A 59 1.64 -0.90 -11.44
N PHE A 60 0.36 -0.84 -11.13
CA PHE A 60 -0.08 -0.46 -9.80
C PHE A 60 -1.28 -1.31 -9.39
N ALA A 61 -1.46 -1.45 -8.10
CA ALA A 61 -2.61 -2.16 -7.54
C ALA A 61 -3.12 -1.42 -6.32
N ILE A 62 -4.43 -1.35 -6.20
CA ILE A 62 -5.09 -0.70 -5.07
C ILE A 62 -6.00 -1.72 -4.41
N GLU A 63 -5.87 -1.87 -3.10
CA GLU A 63 -6.71 -2.75 -2.34
C GLU A 63 -7.26 -2.00 -1.14
N ARG A 64 -8.58 -2.05 -0.95
CA ARG A 64 -9.23 -1.41 0.18
C ARG A 64 -9.59 -2.44 1.23
N MET A 65 -9.28 -2.09 2.47
CA MET A 65 -9.67 -2.92 3.60
C MET A 65 -10.87 -2.27 4.28
N PRO A 66 -11.90 -3.06 4.60
CA PRO A 66 -13.07 -2.50 5.29
C PRO A 66 -12.68 -1.98 6.67
N SER A 67 -13.42 -0.99 7.14
CA SER A 67 -13.24 -0.49 8.50
C SER A 67 -13.64 -1.58 9.48
N LYS A 68 -12.96 -1.58 10.60
CA LYS A 68 -13.15 -2.61 11.59
C LYS A 68 -14.36 -2.35 12.47
#